data_6d0a12175a60b3c96f0fb825190ef1bb
#
_entry.id   6d0a12175a60b3c96f0fb825190ef1bb
#
_cell.length_a   1.000
_cell.length_b   1.000
_cell.length_c   1.000
_cell.angle_alpha   90.00
_cell.angle_beta   90.00
_cell.angle_gamma   90.00
#
_symmetry.space_group_name_H-M   'P 1'
#
loop_
_entity.id
_entity.type
_entity.pdbx_description
1 polymer ?
#
loop_
_entity_poly.entity_id
_entity_poly.type
_entity_poly.pdbx_seq_one_letter_code
_entity_poly.pdbx_strand_id
1 'polypeptide(L)'
;MTKPKKLTKGDKIAIVSLSRGILGMPFCKHELDIAMERLKKLGLIPVIMPNALKDMDYIQKNPEARASDLKQAFMDDEIKAVICAIGGDDTYKTIPYLMEDKEFIDAVKNHPKIFTGFSDSTNNHLMLNKLGLST
;
A
#
# COMPACT_ATOMS: atom_id res chain seq x y z
N MET A 1 -10.10 -18.20 -0.14
CA MET A 1 -8.97 -17.24 -0.19
C MET A 1 -8.40 -17.18 -1.59
N THR A 2 -8.38 -16.00 -2.16
CA THR A 2 -7.83 -15.78 -3.50
C THR A 2 -6.35 -15.44 -3.39
N LYS A 3 -5.51 -16.13 -4.17
CA LYS A 3 -4.09 -15.82 -4.27
C LYS A 3 -3.85 -14.88 -5.44
N PRO A 4 -3.10 -13.79 -5.25
CA PRO A 4 -2.70 -12.94 -6.36
C PRO A 4 -1.72 -13.66 -7.31
N LYS A 5 -1.65 -13.18 -8.54
CA LYS A 5 -0.68 -13.68 -9.52
C LYS A 5 0.75 -13.27 -9.15
N LYS A 6 1.71 -14.08 -9.55
CA LYS A 6 3.14 -13.72 -9.45
C LYS A 6 3.45 -12.50 -10.30
N LEU A 7 4.39 -11.69 -9.82
CA LEU A 7 4.89 -10.54 -10.57
C LEU A 7 5.72 -10.97 -11.78
N THR A 8 5.65 -10.18 -12.82
CA THR A 8 6.47 -10.30 -14.02
C THR A 8 7.16 -8.98 -14.32
N LYS A 9 8.22 -9.00 -15.14
CA LYS A 9 8.92 -7.77 -15.57
C LYS A 9 7.93 -6.80 -16.22
N GLY A 10 8.04 -5.53 -15.87
CA GLY A 10 7.14 -4.47 -16.33
C GLY A 10 5.92 -4.22 -15.46
N ASP A 11 5.67 -5.07 -14.45
CA ASP A 11 4.56 -4.87 -13.53
C ASP A 11 4.78 -3.63 -12.66
N LYS A 12 3.70 -2.88 -12.44
CA LYS A 12 3.69 -1.73 -11.55
C LYS A 12 3.44 -2.16 -10.11
N ILE A 13 4.17 -1.54 -9.20
CA ILE A 13 4.04 -1.76 -7.76
C ILE A 13 3.76 -0.44 -7.08
N ALA A 14 2.63 -0.34 -6.37
CA ALA A 14 2.29 0.83 -5.58
C ALA A 14 3.08 0.86 -4.27
N ILE A 15 3.55 2.04 -3.91
CA ILE A 15 4.14 2.31 -2.60
C ILE A 15 3.16 3.19 -1.82
N VAL A 16 2.76 2.72 -0.65
CA VAL A 16 1.80 3.40 0.23
C VAL A 16 2.39 3.62 1.62
N SER A 17 1.96 4.68 2.28
CA SER A 17 2.27 4.96 3.69
C SER A 17 0.95 4.87 4.49
N LEU A 18 0.67 3.68 5.03
CA LEU A 18 -0.60 3.41 5.72
C LEU A 18 -0.54 3.68 7.22
N SER A 19 0.66 3.90 7.76
CA SER A 19 0.88 4.16 9.18
C SER A 19 1.60 5.50 9.39
N ARG A 20 2.90 5.51 9.69
CA ARG A 20 3.65 6.77 9.84
C ARG A 20 4.10 7.34 8.49
N GLY A 21 4.10 8.68 8.38
CA GLY A 21 4.57 9.40 7.20
C GLY A 21 6.07 9.61 7.15
N ILE A 22 6.87 8.64 7.55
CA ILE A 22 8.32 8.76 7.62
C ILE A 22 8.95 8.73 6.22
N LEU A 23 8.35 8.02 5.28
CA LEU A 23 8.90 7.88 3.92
C LEU A 23 9.10 9.23 3.23
N GLY A 24 8.23 10.21 3.48
CA GLY A 24 8.34 11.55 2.94
C GLY A 24 9.29 12.49 3.69
N MET A 25 9.88 12.03 4.79
CA MET A 25 10.79 12.87 5.58
C MET A 25 12.17 12.94 4.93
N PRO A 26 12.87 14.10 5.01
CA PRO A 26 14.18 14.29 4.36
C PRO A 26 15.22 13.23 4.75
N PHE A 27 15.22 12.78 6.00
CA PHE A 27 16.17 11.78 6.49
C PHE A 27 15.95 10.39 5.89
N CYS A 28 14.79 10.13 5.28
CA CYS A 28 14.44 8.85 4.65
C CYS A 28 14.68 8.83 3.14
N LYS A 29 15.10 9.95 2.56
CA LYS A 29 15.25 10.07 1.10
C LYS A 29 16.25 9.08 0.53
N HIS A 30 17.35 8.84 1.20
CA HIS A 30 18.39 7.92 0.73
C HIS A 30 17.85 6.48 0.64
N GLU A 31 17.13 6.03 1.66
CA GLU A 31 16.52 4.70 1.68
C GLU A 31 15.44 4.55 0.61
N LEU A 32 14.66 5.61 0.40
CA LEU A 32 13.66 5.63 -0.68
C LEU A 32 14.33 5.49 -2.05
N ASP A 33 15.38 6.26 -2.31
CA ASP A 33 16.12 6.21 -3.58
C ASP A 33 16.71 4.81 -3.83
N ILE A 34 17.27 4.16 -2.80
CA ILE A 34 17.76 2.79 -2.89
C ILE A 34 16.62 1.80 -3.19
N ALA A 35 15.48 1.93 -2.49
CA ALA A 35 14.34 1.06 -2.70
C ALA A 35 13.79 1.16 -4.13
N MET A 36 13.66 2.40 -4.64
CA MET A 36 13.22 2.65 -6.01
C MET A 36 14.16 2.02 -7.03
N GLU A 37 15.47 2.18 -6.84
CA GLU A 37 16.48 1.60 -7.72
C GLU A 37 16.45 0.06 -7.71
N ARG A 38 16.31 -0.55 -6.53
CA ARG A 38 16.22 -1.99 -6.39
C ARG A 38 14.99 -2.57 -7.08
N LEU A 39 13.83 -1.94 -6.95
CA LEU A 39 12.62 -2.36 -7.66
C LEU A 39 12.81 -2.30 -9.17
N LYS A 40 13.41 -1.21 -9.68
CA LYS A 40 13.72 -1.08 -11.11
C LYS A 40 14.70 -2.17 -11.61
N LYS A 41 15.72 -2.51 -10.82
CA LYS A 41 16.64 -3.60 -11.13
C LYS A 41 15.96 -4.97 -11.20
N LEU A 42 14.88 -5.17 -10.45
CA LEU A 42 14.05 -6.36 -10.56
C LEU A 42 13.12 -6.35 -11.77
N GLY A 43 13.16 -5.30 -12.59
CA GLY A 43 12.30 -5.13 -13.75
C GLY A 43 10.90 -4.63 -13.43
N LEU A 44 10.69 -4.09 -12.23
CA LEU A 44 9.41 -3.60 -11.77
C LEU A 44 9.33 -2.08 -11.87
N ILE A 45 8.11 -1.55 -11.95
CA ILE A 45 7.86 -0.12 -12.08
C ILE A 45 7.24 0.38 -10.77
N PRO A 46 8.03 1.04 -9.89
CA PRO A 46 7.46 1.58 -8.66
C PRO A 46 6.59 2.80 -8.94
N VAL A 47 5.44 2.85 -8.28
CA VAL A 47 4.46 3.95 -8.36
C VAL A 47 4.24 4.46 -6.93
N ILE A 48 4.74 5.64 -6.64
CA ILE A 48 4.49 6.29 -5.36
C ILE A 48 3.08 6.85 -5.38
N MET A 49 2.23 6.36 -4.47
CA MET A 49 0.84 6.81 -4.41
C MET A 49 0.75 8.27 -3.90
N PRO A 50 -0.35 8.99 -4.21
CA PRO A 50 -0.40 10.45 -4.06
C PRO A 50 -0.04 11.01 -2.69
N ASN A 51 -0.36 10.29 -1.61
CA ASN A 51 -0.11 10.74 -0.24
C ASN A 51 1.09 10.07 0.43
N ALA A 52 1.76 9.14 -0.25
CA ALA A 52 2.81 8.30 0.36
C ALA A 52 4.02 9.09 0.85
N LEU A 53 4.33 10.23 0.24
CA LEU A 53 5.45 11.12 0.62
C LEU A 53 5.01 12.35 1.40
N LYS A 54 3.76 12.41 1.86
CA LYS A 54 3.33 13.46 2.79
C LYS A 54 4.05 13.31 4.12
N ASP A 55 4.21 14.42 4.84
CA ASP A 55 4.91 14.41 6.13
C ASP A 55 4.13 13.67 7.23
N MET A 56 4.80 13.46 8.35
CA MET A 56 4.25 12.72 9.50
C MET A 56 2.98 13.35 10.03
N ASP A 57 2.92 14.68 10.10
CA ASP A 57 1.77 15.40 10.63
C ASP A 57 0.54 15.23 9.74
N TYR A 58 0.72 15.38 8.42
CA TYR A 58 -0.36 15.16 7.45
C TYR A 58 -0.88 13.72 7.49
N ILE A 59 0.02 12.74 7.44
CA ILE A 59 -0.34 11.32 7.46
C ILE A 59 -1.10 10.97 8.73
N GLN A 60 -0.64 11.44 9.88
CA GLN A 60 -1.31 11.17 11.16
C GLN A 60 -2.72 11.77 11.22
N LYS A 61 -2.89 13.00 10.71
CA LYS A 61 -4.17 13.71 10.75
C LYS A 61 -5.16 13.28 9.68
N ASN A 62 -4.73 12.58 8.64
CA ASN A 62 -5.55 12.26 7.48
C ASN A 62 -5.57 10.74 7.18
N PRO A 63 -6.15 9.90 8.07
CA PRO A 63 -6.26 8.47 7.81
C PRO A 63 -7.07 8.15 6.55
N GLU A 64 -8.03 8.99 6.18
CA GLU A 64 -8.80 8.88 4.94
C GLU A 64 -7.91 9.01 3.69
N ALA A 65 -6.88 9.84 3.72
CA ALA A 65 -5.94 10.00 2.63
C ALA A 65 -5.08 8.73 2.45
N ARG A 66 -4.65 8.13 3.58
CA ARG A 66 -3.95 6.84 3.56
C ARG A 66 -4.81 5.73 2.98
N ALA A 67 -6.07 5.66 3.40
CA ALA A 67 -7.04 4.71 2.89
C ALA A 67 -7.31 4.93 1.39
N SER A 68 -7.42 6.18 0.94
CA SER A 68 -7.60 6.53 -0.48
C SER A 68 -6.45 6.00 -1.34
N ASP A 69 -5.21 6.10 -0.88
CA ASP A 69 -4.06 5.57 -1.62
C ASP A 69 -4.15 4.05 -1.81
N LEU A 70 -4.53 3.32 -0.78
CA LEU A 70 -4.72 1.88 -0.89
C LEU A 70 -5.87 1.52 -1.83
N LYS A 71 -6.99 2.24 -1.73
CA LYS A 71 -8.13 2.06 -2.63
C LYS A 71 -7.72 2.28 -4.09
N GLN A 72 -7.04 3.38 -4.39
CA GLN A 72 -6.58 3.69 -5.75
C GLN A 72 -5.63 2.61 -6.28
N ALA A 73 -4.72 2.12 -5.42
CA ALA A 73 -3.81 1.04 -5.80
C ALA A 73 -4.55 -0.24 -6.18
N PHE A 74 -5.62 -0.59 -5.47
CA PHE A 74 -6.43 -1.76 -5.80
C PHE A 74 -7.32 -1.56 -7.02
N MET A 75 -7.80 -0.34 -7.27
CA MET A 75 -8.67 -0.03 -8.42
C MET A 75 -7.90 0.11 -9.73
N ASP A 76 -6.59 0.37 -9.68
CA ASP A 76 -5.76 0.49 -10.88
C ASP A 76 -5.34 -0.90 -11.38
N ASP A 77 -5.86 -1.32 -12.54
CA ASP A 77 -5.56 -2.64 -13.12
C ASP A 77 -4.10 -2.83 -13.53
N GLU A 78 -3.34 -1.76 -13.72
CA GLU A 78 -1.92 -1.85 -14.05
C GLU A 78 -1.05 -2.13 -12.81
N ILE A 79 -1.53 -1.80 -11.61
CA ILE A 79 -0.81 -2.10 -10.36
C ILE A 79 -1.04 -3.56 -9.99
N LYS A 80 0.05 -4.30 -9.79
CA LYS A 80 0.00 -5.75 -9.49
C LYS A 80 0.39 -6.09 -8.06
N ALA A 81 1.04 -5.17 -7.37
CA ALA A 81 1.41 -5.33 -5.97
C ALA A 81 1.37 -3.99 -5.22
N VAL A 82 1.27 -4.08 -3.92
CA VAL A 82 1.33 -2.95 -2.99
C VAL A 82 2.41 -3.22 -1.96
N ILE A 83 3.32 -2.26 -1.80
CA ILE A 83 4.31 -2.26 -0.72
C ILE A 83 3.90 -1.21 0.30
N CYS A 84 3.64 -1.66 1.52
CA CYS A 84 3.43 -0.78 2.65
C CYS A 84 4.80 -0.35 3.19
N ALA A 85 5.14 0.92 3.00
CA ALA A 85 6.36 1.50 3.55
C ALA A 85 6.13 1.86 5.01
N ILE A 86 7.14 1.71 5.83
CA ILE A 86 7.18 2.13 7.22
C ILE A 86 6.01 1.59 8.06
N GLY A 87 6.35 1.05 9.21
CA GLY A 87 5.38 0.69 10.25
C GLY A 87 4.92 1.89 11.07
N GLY A 88 4.39 1.63 12.23
CA GLY A 88 3.87 2.63 13.17
C GLY A 88 2.93 1.97 14.15
N ASP A 89 1.83 2.66 14.49
CA ASP A 89 0.93 2.24 15.56
C ASP A 89 -0.55 2.55 15.32
N ASP A 90 -0.91 3.19 14.20
CA ASP A 90 -2.27 3.68 13.99
C ASP A 90 -2.89 3.37 12.63
N THR A 91 -2.36 2.40 11.88
CA THR A 91 -2.94 2.00 10.60
C THR A 91 -4.38 1.51 10.72
N TYR A 92 -4.78 1.05 11.91
CA TYR A 92 -6.17 0.64 12.19
C TYR A 92 -7.19 1.75 11.88
N LYS A 93 -6.78 3.02 11.93
CA LYS A 93 -7.63 4.17 11.60
C LYS A 93 -8.04 4.21 10.11
N THR A 94 -7.31 3.52 9.24
CA THR A 94 -7.65 3.42 7.82
C THR A 94 -8.77 2.39 7.56
N ILE A 95 -8.90 1.40 8.44
CA ILE A 95 -9.75 0.23 8.24
C ILE A 95 -11.24 0.59 8.09
N PRO A 96 -11.85 1.46 8.91
CA PRO A 96 -13.26 1.83 8.73
C PRO A 96 -13.56 2.40 7.35
N TYR A 97 -12.68 3.27 6.83
CA TYR A 97 -12.84 3.87 5.50
C TYR A 97 -12.83 2.82 4.38
N LEU A 98 -12.08 1.74 4.55
CA LEU A 98 -11.91 0.70 3.54
C LEU A 98 -12.96 -0.41 3.66
N MET A 99 -13.30 -0.81 4.88
CA MET A 99 -14.25 -1.90 5.11
C MET A 99 -15.71 -1.51 4.84
N GLU A 100 -16.00 -0.22 4.77
CA GLU A 100 -17.31 0.31 4.40
C GLU A 100 -17.40 0.73 2.92
N ASP A 101 -16.27 0.71 2.21
CA ASP A 101 -16.17 1.14 0.81
C ASP A 101 -16.40 -0.06 -0.13
N LYS A 102 -17.59 -0.09 -0.73
CA LYS A 102 -17.97 -1.17 -1.65
C LYS A 102 -17.06 -1.30 -2.86
N GLU A 103 -16.61 -0.18 -3.44
CA GLU A 103 -15.71 -0.20 -4.60
C GLU A 103 -14.36 -0.82 -4.24
N PHE A 104 -13.82 -0.49 -3.05
CA PHE A 104 -12.60 -1.10 -2.56
C PHE A 104 -12.76 -2.60 -2.34
N ILE A 105 -13.86 -3.01 -1.68
CA ILE A 105 -14.14 -4.42 -1.42
C ILE A 105 -14.25 -5.21 -2.72
N ASP A 106 -14.96 -4.67 -3.70
CA ASP A 106 -15.10 -5.29 -5.03
C ASP A 106 -13.75 -5.36 -5.76
N ALA A 107 -12.94 -4.31 -5.67
CA ALA A 107 -11.60 -4.29 -6.28
C ALA A 107 -10.68 -5.35 -5.65
N VAL A 108 -10.68 -5.51 -4.33
CA VAL A 108 -9.89 -6.55 -3.66
C VAL A 108 -10.28 -7.95 -4.12
N LYS A 109 -11.57 -8.21 -4.31
CA LYS A 109 -12.09 -9.51 -4.74
C LYS A 109 -11.82 -9.81 -6.21
N ASN A 110 -12.01 -8.81 -7.08
CA ASN A 110 -11.95 -8.99 -8.53
C ASN A 110 -10.56 -8.75 -9.12
N HIS A 111 -9.73 -7.97 -8.43
CA HIS A 111 -8.36 -7.63 -8.85
C HIS A 111 -7.36 -7.92 -7.72
N PRO A 112 -7.22 -9.20 -7.31
CA PRO A 112 -6.34 -9.56 -6.20
C PRO A 112 -4.90 -9.20 -6.52
N LYS A 113 -4.24 -8.51 -5.58
CA LYS A 113 -2.86 -8.01 -5.71
C LYS A 113 -2.00 -8.52 -4.56
N ILE A 114 -0.71 -8.66 -4.82
CA ILE A 114 0.24 -8.93 -3.76
C ILE A 114 0.26 -7.72 -2.82
N PHE A 115 0.13 -7.97 -1.54
CA PHE A 115 0.28 -6.95 -0.51
C PHE A 115 1.43 -7.34 0.40
N THR A 116 2.37 -6.43 0.63
CA THR A 116 3.51 -6.66 1.52
C THR A 116 3.62 -5.57 2.56
N GLY A 117 4.01 -5.96 3.75
CA GLY A 117 4.22 -5.09 4.89
C GLY A 117 4.37 -5.94 6.15
N PHE A 118 4.82 -5.32 7.23
CA PHE A 118 4.97 -6.00 8.51
C PHE A 118 4.73 -5.02 9.66
N SER A 119 4.80 -5.50 10.91
CA SER A 119 4.54 -4.71 12.12
C SER A 119 3.11 -4.16 12.11
N ASP A 120 2.90 -2.85 12.16
CA ASP A 120 1.57 -2.24 12.19
C ASP A 120 0.68 -2.63 11.00
N SER A 121 1.26 -2.78 9.80
CA SER A 121 0.53 -3.22 8.61
C SER A 121 -0.04 -4.65 8.70
N THR A 122 0.26 -5.40 9.76
CA THR A 122 -0.43 -6.66 10.07
C THR A 122 -1.95 -6.46 10.14
N ASN A 123 -2.40 -5.32 10.64
CA ASN A 123 -3.83 -4.99 10.66
C ASN A 123 -4.42 -4.90 9.25
N ASN A 124 -3.64 -4.39 8.29
CA ASN A 124 -4.08 -4.33 6.89
C ASN A 124 -4.09 -5.73 6.26
N HIS A 125 -3.12 -6.60 6.60
CA HIS A 125 -3.14 -8.00 6.18
C HIS A 125 -4.41 -8.71 6.69
N LEU A 126 -4.75 -8.54 7.97
CA LEU A 126 -5.95 -9.13 8.55
C LEU A 126 -7.23 -8.61 7.88
N MET A 127 -7.27 -7.32 7.58
CA MET A 127 -8.39 -6.69 6.85
C MET A 127 -8.54 -7.32 5.45
N LEU A 128 -7.47 -7.36 4.67
CA LEU A 128 -7.48 -7.93 3.32
C LEU A 128 -7.82 -9.43 3.34
N ASN A 129 -7.31 -10.14 4.33
CA ASN A 129 -7.60 -11.55 4.55
C ASN A 129 -9.09 -11.78 4.84
N LYS A 130 -9.69 -10.92 5.66
CA LYS A 130 -11.15 -10.96 5.92
C LYS A 130 -11.98 -10.70 4.64
N LEU A 131 -11.45 -9.94 3.69
CA LEU A 131 -12.07 -9.72 2.38
C LEU A 131 -11.81 -10.88 1.39
N GLY A 132 -11.06 -11.91 1.78
CA GLY A 132 -10.80 -13.10 0.99
C GLY A 132 -9.50 -13.08 0.19
N LEU A 133 -8.63 -12.10 0.40
CA LEU A 133 -7.32 -12.02 -0.24
C LEU A 133 -6.26 -12.75 0.60
N SER A 134 -5.51 -13.64 -0.03
CA SER A 134 -4.33 -14.24 0.58
C SER A 134 -3.14 -13.28 0.52
N THR A 135 -2.66 -12.85 1.68
CA THR A 135 -1.53 -11.92 1.78
C THR A 135 -0.37 -12.53 2.55
#